data_e05e92abde52184ff64250cc149ae818
#
_entry.id   e05e92abde52184ff64250cc149ae818
#
_cell.length_a   1.000
_cell.length_b   1.000
_cell.length_c   1.000
_cell.angle_alpha   90.00
_cell.angle_beta   90.00
_cell.angle_gamma   90.00
#
_symmetry.space_group_name_H-M   'P 1'
#
loop_
_entity.id
_entity.type
_entity.pdbx_description
1 polymer ?
#
loop_
_entity_poly.entity_id
_entity_poly.type
_entity_poly.pdbx_seq_one_letter_code
_entity_poly.pdbx_strand_id
1 'polypeptide(L)'
;MKYFQINTYKFKNNISLFLIIFLISSCSSMDMDSLKFWEDGEVDLEEPKKLENFSSNYAISNNWKISSNNGENILGNFIPSFNANNLFIADSSGVVSSINSLSGQINWEIQSTFLSSGVASGFGVLVVSDVDGNVIAYNQDDGSVLWSSNVKAEVLAPAAIDAKFVIIKTGSGELLALDKNSGELKWSYRSKLPNLTIRGSSSPVIVDGQIFVSFDNGRLGVFELDSGFPIWDGAISYASGPSELESLVDSDSSPVVEGGLVYTANYQGNLNIFDLAQKRSVWTSESSSFFSPIIIKGVLAIIEADSSIKTFS
;
A
#
# COMPACT_ATOMS: atom_id res chain seq x y z
N MET A 1 25.27 -5.77 -89.16
CA MET A 1 25.45 -4.85 -87.99
C MET A 1 24.87 -5.55 -86.79
N LYS A 2 25.70 -6.16 -85.88
CA LYS A 2 25.27 -6.75 -84.62
C LYS A 2 25.61 -5.76 -83.52
N TYR A 3 24.58 -5.26 -82.85
CA TYR A 3 24.74 -4.41 -81.67
C TYR A 3 25.13 -5.23 -80.44
N PHE A 4 26.20 -4.83 -79.79
CA PHE A 4 26.65 -5.37 -78.49
C PHE A 4 25.77 -4.72 -77.43
N GLN A 5 24.95 -5.54 -76.79
CA GLN A 5 24.29 -5.16 -75.51
C GLN A 5 25.21 -5.53 -74.33
N ILE A 6 25.77 -4.53 -73.70
CA ILE A 6 26.54 -4.70 -72.47
C ILE A 6 25.56 -4.94 -71.34
N ASN A 7 25.71 -6.07 -70.71
CA ASN A 7 24.86 -6.54 -69.63
C ASN A 7 25.17 -5.78 -68.30
N THR A 8 24.49 -4.66 -68.11
CA THR A 8 24.65 -3.80 -66.93
C THR A 8 24.05 -4.34 -65.62
N TYR A 9 23.40 -5.52 -65.66
CA TYR A 9 22.74 -6.07 -64.50
C TYR A 9 23.68 -6.80 -63.51
N LYS A 10 24.81 -7.31 -63.94
CA LYS A 10 25.78 -8.00 -63.07
C LYS A 10 26.62 -7.06 -62.22
N PHE A 11 26.77 -5.79 -62.61
CA PHE A 11 27.61 -4.87 -61.84
C PHE A 11 26.86 -4.22 -60.69
N LYS A 12 25.54 -4.03 -60.79
CA LYS A 12 24.74 -3.45 -59.71
C LYS A 12 24.57 -4.44 -58.51
N ASN A 13 24.46 -5.72 -58.74
CA ASN A 13 24.30 -6.71 -57.66
C ASN A 13 25.60 -6.85 -56.83
N ASN A 14 26.77 -6.75 -57.43
CA ASN A 14 28.02 -6.85 -56.70
C ASN A 14 28.31 -5.63 -55.82
N ILE A 15 27.89 -4.42 -56.23
CA ILE A 15 28.03 -3.21 -55.40
C ILE A 15 27.09 -3.25 -54.23
N SER A 16 25.86 -3.74 -54.40
CA SER A 16 24.88 -3.91 -53.30
C SER A 16 25.35 -4.96 -52.30
N LEU A 17 25.94 -6.07 -52.77
CA LEU A 17 26.47 -7.11 -51.90
C LEU A 17 27.71 -6.63 -51.09
N PHE A 18 28.57 -5.82 -51.74
CA PHE A 18 29.73 -5.22 -51.05
C PHE A 18 29.31 -4.17 -50.01
N LEU A 19 28.25 -3.40 -50.26
CA LEU A 19 27.71 -2.44 -49.30
C LEU A 19 27.08 -3.11 -48.10
N ILE A 20 26.39 -4.25 -48.31
CA ILE A 20 25.79 -5.04 -47.21
C ILE A 20 26.88 -5.72 -46.34
N ILE A 21 27.96 -6.22 -46.96
CA ILE A 21 29.08 -6.82 -46.23
C ILE A 21 29.84 -5.76 -45.44
N PHE A 22 29.95 -4.52 -45.90
CA PHE A 22 30.59 -3.41 -45.17
C PHE A 22 29.76 -2.94 -43.97
N LEU A 23 28.43 -3.05 -44.03
CA LEU A 23 27.55 -2.72 -42.92
C LEU A 23 27.55 -3.83 -41.81
N ILE A 24 27.87 -5.07 -42.19
CA ILE A 24 27.92 -6.17 -41.21
C ILE A 24 29.28 -6.25 -40.50
N SER A 25 30.37 -5.79 -41.15
CA SER A 25 31.70 -5.81 -40.53
C SER A 25 31.97 -4.61 -39.59
N SER A 26 31.06 -3.62 -39.56
CA SER A 26 31.16 -2.47 -38.68
C SER A 26 30.60 -2.73 -37.24
N CYS A 27 29.99 -3.89 -36.98
CA CYS A 27 29.36 -4.16 -35.71
C CYS A 27 30.22 -4.96 -34.72
N SER A 28 31.51 -5.15 -34.93
CA SER A 28 32.31 -6.01 -34.05
C SER A 28 33.21 -5.30 -33.02
N SER A 29 33.10 -3.99 -32.88
CA SER A 29 33.86 -3.23 -31.87
C SER A 29 33.18 -1.92 -31.38
N MET A 30 31.87 -1.82 -31.51
CA MET A 30 31.16 -0.76 -30.77
C MET A 30 30.85 -1.33 -29.38
N ASP A 31 31.61 -0.82 -28.40
CA ASP A 31 31.32 -1.01 -27.00
C ASP A 31 29.89 -0.50 -26.75
N MET A 32 28.99 -1.43 -26.40
CA MET A 32 27.56 -1.08 -26.16
C MET A 32 27.42 -0.08 -25.01
N ASP A 33 28.44 0.04 -24.14
CA ASP A 33 28.49 1.04 -23.08
C ASP A 33 28.68 2.47 -23.58
N SER A 34 29.21 2.67 -24.80
CA SER A 34 29.35 4.00 -25.41
C SER A 34 28.09 4.52 -26.08
N LEU A 35 27.02 3.72 -26.17
CA LEU A 35 25.69 4.12 -26.70
C LEU A 35 24.69 4.49 -25.60
N LYS A 36 25.08 4.44 -24.34
CA LYS A 36 24.27 4.81 -23.20
C LYS A 36 24.33 6.32 -22.92
N PHE A 37 24.13 7.15 -23.96
CA PHE A 37 24.06 8.62 -23.78
C PHE A 37 22.74 9.11 -23.15
N TRP A 38 21.81 8.21 -22.79
CA TRP A 38 20.61 8.47 -21.99
C TRP A 38 20.73 7.97 -20.55
N GLU A 39 21.84 7.34 -20.16
CA GLU A 39 22.19 7.10 -18.77
C GLU A 39 22.93 8.30 -18.18
N ASP A 40 22.49 9.52 -18.45
CA ASP A 40 22.83 10.65 -17.58
C ASP A 40 22.00 10.44 -16.30
N GLY A 41 22.66 9.84 -15.35
CA GLY A 41 22.41 9.78 -13.91
C GLY A 41 21.11 10.39 -13.39
N GLU A 42 19.95 10.01 -13.88
CA GLU A 42 18.76 10.06 -13.08
C GLU A 42 19.02 9.10 -11.92
N VAL A 43 19.42 9.68 -10.80
CA VAL A 43 19.46 8.96 -9.52
C VAL A 43 18.06 8.41 -9.35
N ASP A 44 17.90 7.11 -9.46
CA ASP A 44 16.64 6.47 -9.12
C ASP A 44 16.40 6.77 -7.64
N LEU A 45 15.51 7.73 -7.38
CA LEU A 45 15.18 8.19 -6.03
C LEU A 45 14.52 7.09 -5.19
N GLU A 46 14.15 5.97 -5.83
CA GLU A 46 13.54 4.82 -5.20
C GLU A 46 14.55 3.67 -4.99
N GLU A 47 15.77 3.77 -5.53
CA GLU A 47 16.80 2.77 -5.25
C GLU A 47 17.12 2.76 -3.75
N PRO A 48 17.01 1.59 -3.08
CA PRO A 48 17.28 1.49 -1.66
C PRO A 48 18.69 2.00 -1.31
N LYS A 49 18.76 2.92 -0.37
CA LYS A 49 20.06 3.45 0.10
C LYS A 49 20.90 2.35 0.69
N LYS A 50 22.17 2.36 0.35
CA LYS A 50 23.14 1.42 0.92
C LYS A 50 23.22 1.63 2.43
N LEU A 51 23.06 0.54 3.18
CA LEU A 51 23.20 0.58 4.63
C LEU A 51 24.66 0.92 5.00
N GLU A 52 24.81 2.00 5.75
CA GLU A 52 26.11 2.38 6.31
C GLU A 52 26.47 1.52 7.53
N ASN A 53 27.77 1.29 7.73
CA ASN A 53 28.23 0.58 8.91
C ASN A 53 27.99 1.44 10.15
N PHE A 54 27.23 0.94 11.10
CA PHE A 54 27.02 1.60 12.39
C PHE A 54 27.30 0.64 13.55
N SER A 55 27.69 1.18 14.68
CA SER A 55 27.79 0.44 15.94
C SER A 55 26.46 0.51 16.69
N SER A 56 25.85 -0.64 16.95
CA SER A 56 24.61 -0.69 17.74
C SER A 56 24.92 -0.42 19.23
N ASN A 57 24.21 0.53 19.82
CA ASN A 57 24.25 0.79 21.25
C ASN A 57 23.34 -0.14 22.06
N TYR A 58 22.56 -0.97 21.38
CA TYR A 58 21.58 -1.87 21.99
C TYR A 58 21.77 -3.28 21.45
N ALA A 59 21.73 -4.27 22.34
CA ALA A 59 21.66 -5.68 21.96
C ALA A 59 20.18 -6.07 21.83
N ILE A 60 19.80 -6.55 20.65
CA ILE A 60 18.47 -7.10 20.40
C ILE A 60 18.57 -8.62 20.44
N SER A 61 17.74 -9.25 21.26
CA SER A 61 17.63 -10.71 21.31
C SER A 61 16.22 -11.13 20.85
N ASN A 62 16.15 -12.25 20.14
CA ASN A 62 14.88 -12.85 19.75
C ASN A 62 14.37 -13.71 20.92
N ASN A 63 13.19 -13.40 21.43
CA ASN A 63 12.54 -14.24 22.43
C ASN A 63 11.92 -15.49 21.79
N TRP A 64 11.32 -15.33 20.61
CA TRP A 64 10.76 -16.42 19.81
C TRP A 64 10.70 -16.02 18.33
N LYS A 65 10.51 -17.00 17.48
CA LYS A 65 10.34 -16.81 16.02
C LYS A 65 9.28 -17.79 15.54
N ILE A 66 8.37 -17.29 14.71
CA ILE A 66 7.40 -18.10 13.99
C ILE A 66 7.50 -17.77 12.50
N SER A 67 7.23 -18.75 11.65
CA SER A 67 7.10 -18.55 10.21
C SER A 67 5.64 -18.74 9.84
N SER A 68 5.05 -17.74 9.25
CA SER A 68 3.75 -17.85 8.59
C SER A 68 3.89 -18.70 7.33
N ASN A 69 2.88 -19.44 6.96
CA ASN A 69 2.85 -20.20 5.73
C ASN A 69 2.88 -19.22 4.55
N ASN A 70 3.74 -19.50 3.56
CA ASN A 70 4.05 -18.60 2.46
C ASN A 70 2.92 -18.59 1.41
N GLY A 71 1.81 -17.96 1.70
CA GLY A 71 0.95 -17.51 0.61
C GLY A 71 1.75 -16.52 -0.25
N GLU A 72 1.73 -16.66 -1.57
CA GLU A 72 2.28 -15.62 -2.44
C GLU A 72 1.51 -14.33 -2.17
N ASN A 73 2.17 -13.34 -1.58
CA ASN A 73 1.59 -12.02 -1.36
C ASN A 73 1.49 -11.29 -2.68
N ILE A 74 0.32 -11.29 -3.24
CA ILE A 74 0.10 -10.64 -4.51
C ILE A 74 -0.51 -9.26 -4.32
N LEU A 75 -1.40 -9.08 -3.34
CA LEU A 75 -2.11 -7.82 -3.07
C LEU A 75 -2.59 -7.81 -1.61
N GLY A 76 -2.74 -6.61 -1.05
CA GLY A 76 -3.32 -6.40 0.29
C GLY A 76 -2.29 -6.12 1.38
N ASN A 77 -2.78 -5.50 2.43
CA ASN A 77 -1.97 -5.12 3.59
C ASN A 77 -2.11 -6.18 4.69
N PHE A 78 -1.15 -7.10 4.78
CA PHE A 78 -1.14 -8.21 5.74
C PHE A 78 -0.37 -7.88 7.03
N ILE A 79 -0.61 -6.70 7.60
CA ILE A 79 -0.01 -6.30 8.87
C ILE A 79 -0.60 -7.14 10.01
N PRO A 80 0.23 -7.65 10.94
CA PRO A 80 -0.26 -8.31 12.15
C PRO A 80 -1.06 -7.35 13.03
N SER A 81 -2.09 -7.86 13.71
CA SER A 81 -2.87 -7.11 14.68
C SER A 81 -2.56 -7.58 16.09
N PHE A 82 -2.34 -6.63 17.00
CA PHE A 82 -2.02 -6.90 18.39
C PHE A 82 -3.16 -6.45 19.30
N ASN A 83 -3.65 -7.35 20.13
CA ASN A 83 -4.67 -7.04 21.14
C ASN A 83 -4.41 -7.80 22.42
N ALA A 84 -4.31 -7.08 23.53
CA ALA A 84 -3.92 -7.60 24.84
C ALA A 84 -2.58 -8.36 24.78
N ASN A 85 -2.58 -9.67 25.02
CA ASN A 85 -1.39 -10.52 24.97
C ASN A 85 -1.36 -11.41 23.71
N ASN A 86 -2.24 -11.17 22.76
CA ASN A 86 -2.35 -11.96 21.54
C ASN A 86 -1.89 -11.16 20.32
N LEU A 87 -1.09 -11.81 19.50
CA LEU A 87 -0.75 -11.38 18.16
C LEU A 87 -1.59 -12.21 17.20
N PHE A 88 -2.33 -11.51 16.33
CA PHE A 88 -3.11 -12.14 15.28
C PHE A 88 -2.41 -11.91 13.96
N ILE A 89 -2.25 -12.96 13.19
CA ILE A 89 -1.68 -12.92 11.83
C ILE A 89 -2.62 -13.61 10.87
N ALA A 90 -2.64 -13.13 9.65
CA ALA A 90 -3.31 -13.78 8.53
C ALA A 90 -2.38 -13.75 7.33
N ASP A 91 -2.54 -14.69 6.41
CA ASP A 91 -1.84 -14.68 5.13
C ASP A 91 -2.82 -14.86 3.96
N SER A 92 -2.34 -14.62 2.75
CA SER A 92 -3.15 -14.69 1.53
C SER A 92 -3.68 -16.11 1.22
N SER A 93 -3.07 -17.16 1.76
CA SER A 93 -3.58 -18.53 1.64
C SER A 93 -4.80 -18.82 2.51
N GLY A 94 -5.15 -17.88 3.40
CA GLY A 94 -6.29 -17.98 4.30
C GLY A 94 -5.97 -18.55 5.67
N VAL A 95 -4.70 -18.79 6.00
CA VAL A 95 -4.34 -19.18 7.36
C VAL A 95 -4.48 -17.97 8.29
N VAL A 96 -5.25 -18.12 9.35
CA VAL A 96 -5.43 -17.10 10.39
C VAL A 96 -5.06 -17.72 11.74
N SER A 97 -4.15 -17.09 12.46
CA SER A 97 -3.60 -17.62 13.70
C SER A 97 -3.65 -16.59 14.82
N SER A 98 -3.94 -17.06 16.04
CA SER A 98 -3.73 -16.34 17.29
C SER A 98 -2.51 -16.88 18.00
N ILE A 99 -1.59 -16.00 18.36
CA ILE A 99 -0.30 -16.35 18.95
C ILE A 99 -0.16 -15.60 20.27
N ASN A 100 0.27 -16.27 21.30
CA ASN A 100 0.64 -15.61 22.55
C ASN A 100 1.90 -14.77 22.32
N SER A 101 1.80 -13.47 22.48
CA SER A 101 2.87 -12.52 22.16
C SER A 101 4.12 -12.64 23.03
N LEU A 102 4.00 -13.21 24.23
CA LEU A 102 5.12 -13.39 25.15
C LEU A 102 5.89 -14.69 24.87
N SER A 103 5.18 -15.77 24.55
CA SER A 103 5.79 -17.09 24.39
C SER A 103 5.98 -17.51 22.91
N GLY A 104 5.27 -16.90 21.97
CA GLY A 104 5.21 -17.34 20.57
C GLY A 104 4.39 -18.61 20.37
N GLN A 105 3.66 -19.08 21.40
CA GLN A 105 2.83 -20.26 21.29
C GLN A 105 1.54 -19.95 20.54
N ILE A 106 1.17 -20.80 19.58
CA ILE A 106 -0.10 -20.71 18.86
C ILE A 106 -1.22 -21.10 19.83
N ASN A 107 -2.18 -20.18 20.05
CA ASN A 107 -3.38 -20.44 20.84
C ASN A 107 -4.41 -21.22 20.01
N TRP A 108 -4.63 -20.77 18.78
CA TRP A 108 -5.47 -21.43 17.79
C TRP A 108 -5.04 -21.01 16.37
N GLU A 109 -5.36 -21.84 15.40
CA GLU A 109 -5.15 -21.62 13.98
C GLU A 109 -6.32 -22.16 13.19
N ILE A 110 -6.79 -21.41 12.20
CA ILE A 110 -7.91 -21.78 11.34
C ILE A 110 -7.56 -21.57 9.87
N GLN A 111 -8.24 -22.31 9.00
CA GLN A 111 -8.21 -22.10 7.57
C GLN A 111 -9.45 -21.33 7.14
N SER A 112 -9.27 -20.12 6.61
CA SER A 112 -10.28 -19.29 5.97
C SER A 112 -10.24 -19.48 4.44
N THR A 113 -10.94 -18.62 3.71
CA THR A 113 -10.82 -18.47 2.25
C THR A 113 -9.51 -17.76 1.88
N PHE A 114 -9.20 -17.64 0.58
CA PHE A 114 -8.07 -16.81 0.13
C PHE A 114 -8.31 -15.34 0.49
N LEU A 115 -7.43 -14.78 1.32
CA LEU A 115 -7.60 -13.44 1.86
C LEU A 115 -6.97 -12.37 0.96
N SER A 116 -7.59 -11.21 0.93
CA SER A 116 -7.12 -10.00 0.24
C SER A 116 -6.70 -8.89 1.20
N SER A 117 -6.97 -9.03 2.49
CA SER A 117 -6.54 -8.08 3.52
C SER A 117 -5.96 -8.80 4.74
N GLY A 118 -5.11 -8.09 5.48
CA GLY A 118 -4.65 -8.52 6.80
C GLY A 118 -5.78 -8.52 7.82
N VAL A 119 -5.43 -8.94 9.02
CA VAL A 119 -6.35 -9.10 10.14
C VAL A 119 -6.52 -7.80 10.91
N ALA A 120 -7.77 -7.51 11.30
CA ALA A 120 -8.08 -6.53 12.33
C ALA A 120 -8.62 -7.23 13.58
N SER A 121 -8.24 -6.75 14.78
CA SER A 121 -8.71 -7.33 16.05
C SER A 121 -9.15 -6.24 17.03
N GLY A 122 -10.25 -6.47 17.71
CA GLY A 122 -10.77 -5.54 18.73
C GLY A 122 -12.13 -5.97 19.26
N PHE A 123 -12.44 -5.59 20.47
CA PHE A 123 -13.77 -5.77 21.07
C PHE A 123 -14.33 -7.20 20.96
N GLY A 124 -13.46 -8.22 21.10
CA GLY A 124 -13.81 -9.63 21.07
C GLY A 124 -13.97 -10.24 19.67
N VAL A 125 -13.78 -9.45 18.61
CA VAL A 125 -13.89 -9.93 17.23
C VAL A 125 -12.57 -9.79 16.48
N LEU A 126 -12.35 -10.72 15.56
CA LEU A 126 -11.27 -10.71 14.58
C LEU A 126 -11.89 -10.64 13.19
N VAL A 127 -11.46 -9.73 12.36
CA VAL A 127 -12.03 -9.50 11.03
C VAL A 127 -10.97 -9.66 9.96
N VAL A 128 -11.32 -10.42 8.91
CA VAL A 128 -10.55 -10.55 7.68
C VAL A 128 -11.46 -10.36 6.47
N SER A 129 -10.88 -10.11 5.30
CA SER A 129 -11.63 -10.01 4.05
C SER A 129 -10.98 -10.84 2.96
N ASP A 130 -11.80 -11.38 2.05
CA ASP A 130 -11.34 -12.19 0.94
C ASP A 130 -11.41 -11.45 -0.41
N VAL A 131 -10.92 -12.10 -1.46
CA VAL A 131 -10.86 -11.56 -2.83
C VAL A 131 -12.23 -11.35 -3.46
N ASP A 132 -13.25 -12.04 -2.97
CA ASP A 132 -14.64 -11.96 -3.46
C ASP A 132 -15.47 -10.90 -2.70
N GLY A 133 -14.82 -10.16 -1.79
CA GLY A 133 -15.45 -9.12 -0.98
C GLY A 133 -16.25 -9.64 0.21
N ASN A 134 -16.01 -10.89 0.63
CA ASN A 134 -16.56 -11.35 1.89
C ASN A 134 -15.74 -10.78 3.04
N VAL A 135 -16.42 -10.20 4.00
CA VAL A 135 -15.90 -9.75 5.29
C VAL A 135 -16.33 -10.80 6.31
N ILE A 136 -15.36 -11.43 6.94
CA ILE A 136 -15.60 -12.55 7.85
C ILE A 136 -15.13 -12.16 9.25
N ALA A 137 -16.01 -12.30 10.23
CA ALA A 137 -15.68 -12.10 11.64
C ALA A 137 -15.57 -13.43 12.38
N TYR A 138 -14.52 -13.53 13.15
CA TYR A 138 -14.23 -14.65 14.03
C TYR A 138 -14.21 -14.20 15.49
N ASN A 139 -14.50 -15.11 16.40
CA ASN A 139 -14.27 -14.92 17.82
C ASN A 139 -12.76 -14.86 18.09
N GLN A 140 -12.29 -13.84 18.80
CA GLN A 140 -10.89 -13.66 19.13
C GLN A 140 -10.30 -14.79 19.99
N ASP A 141 -11.12 -15.43 20.84
CA ASP A 141 -10.63 -16.38 21.83
C ASP A 141 -10.41 -17.78 21.24
N ASP A 142 -11.24 -18.19 20.28
CA ASP A 142 -11.25 -19.57 19.78
C ASP A 142 -11.25 -19.69 18.24
N GLY A 143 -11.32 -18.58 17.49
CA GLY A 143 -11.34 -18.59 16.04
C GLY A 143 -12.65 -19.08 15.41
N SER A 144 -13.72 -19.29 16.19
CA SER A 144 -15.03 -19.68 15.63
C SER A 144 -15.64 -18.54 14.81
N VAL A 145 -16.32 -18.88 13.69
CA VAL A 145 -17.00 -17.90 12.83
C VAL A 145 -18.18 -17.30 13.58
N LEU A 146 -18.22 -15.97 13.64
CA LEU A 146 -19.34 -15.21 14.20
C LEU A 146 -20.35 -14.84 13.10
N TRP A 147 -19.87 -14.25 12.02
CA TRP A 147 -20.68 -13.87 10.86
C TRP A 147 -19.81 -13.71 9.60
N SER A 148 -20.47 -13.67 8.45
CA SER A 148 -19.87 -13.31 7.16
C SER A 148 -20.84 -12.43 6.38
N SER A 149 -20.33 -11.36 5.77
CA SER A 149 -21.09 -10.42 4.96
C SER A 149 -20.33 -10.11 3.67
N ASN A 150 -21.03 -10.02 2.53
CA ASN A 150 -20.40 -9.67 1.27
C ASN A 150 -20.63 -8.20 0.94
N VAL A 151 -19.54 -7.42 0.81
CA VAL A 151 -19.60 -5.98 0.49
C VAL A 151 -19.56 -5.69 -1.01
N LYS A 152 -19.53 -6.74 -1.86
CA LYS A 152 -19.58 -6.68 -3.33
C LYS A 152 -18.46 -5.85 -3.97
N ALA A 153 -17.36 -5.71 -3.26
CA ALA A 153 -16.15 -5.02 -3.70
C ALA A 153 -14.96 -5.57 -2.96
N GLU A 154 -13.81 -5.58 -3.61
CA GLU A 154 -12.54 -6.02 -3.03
C GLU A 154 -12.16 -5.15 -1.82
N VAL A 155 -11.63 -5.77 -0.76
CA VAL A 155 -11.14 -5.10 0.45
C VAL A 155 -9.66 -5.44 0.62
N LEU A 156 -8.79 -4.45 0.45
CA LEU A 156 -7.33 -4.64 0.46
C LEU A 156 -6.66 -4.21 1.77
N ALA A 157 -7.40 -3.51 2.63
CA ALA A 157 -6.91 -3.00 3.90
C ALA A 157 -7.63 -3.65 5.08
N PRO A 158 -6.95 -3.87 6.20
CA PRO A 158 -7.60 -4.25 7.45
C PRO A 158 -8.71 -3.28 7.85
N ALA A 159 -9.77 -3.82 8.44
CA ALA A 159 -10.87 -3.05 8.98
C ALA A 159 -10.45 -2.21 10.20
N ALA A 160 -11.21 -1.17 10.54
CA ALA A 160 -11.18 -0.58 11.88
C ALA A 160 -12.38 -1.10 12.69
N ILE A 161 -12.17 -1.39 13.97
CA ILE A 161 -13.18 -2.02 14.82
C ILE A 161 -13.39 -1.16 16.07
N ASP A 162 -14.65 -0.88 16.39
CA ASP A 162 -15.04 -0.29 17.67
C ASP A 162 -16.09 -1.16 18.40
N ALA A 163 -16.67 -0.65 19.46
CA ALA A 163 -17.66 -1.37 20.24
C ALA A 163 -18.95 -1.73 19.47
N LYS A 164 -19.30 -0.93 18.45
CA LYS A 164 -20.53 -1.06 17.67
C LYS A 164 -20.32 -1.56 16.26
N PHE A 165 -19.24 -1.10 15.59
CA PHE A 165 -19.06 -1.22 14.16
C PHE A 165 -17.73 -1.85 13.75
N VAL A 166 -17.75 -2.47 12.59
CA VAL A 166 -16.59 -2.81 11.76
C VAL A 166 -16.62 -1.89 10.55
N ILE A 167 -15.60 -1.05 10.43
CA ILE A 167 -15.48 -0.06 9.35
C ILE A 167 -14.56 -0.62 8.27
N ILE A 168 -15.09 -0.68 7.05
CA ILE A 168 -14.42 -1.24 5.87
C ILE A 168 -14.23 -0.14 4.83
N LYS A 169 -13.02 -0.03 4.28
CA LYS A 169 -12.74 0.72 3.05
C LYS A 169 -12.61 -0.28 1.91
N THR A 170 -13.35 -0.10 0.82
CA THR A 170 -13.26 -0.95 -0.37
C THR A 170 -12.35 -0.33 -1.43
N GLY A 171 -11.82 -1.16 -2.31
CA GLY A 171 -11.05 -0.72 -3.49
C GLY A 171 -11.87 0.12 -4.48
N SER A 172 -13.21 0.12 -4.38
CA SER A 172 -14.09 0.99 -5.16
C SER A 172 -14.34 2.37 -4.53
N GLY A 173 -13.64 2.69 -3.42
CA GLY A 173 -13.75 3.97 -2.71
C GLY A 173 -14.99 4.10 -1.83
N GLU A 174 -15.60 2.99 -1.43
CA GLU A 174 -16.69 3.00 -0.45
C GLU A 174 -16.13 2.84 0.96
N LEU A 175 -16.73 3.56 1.89
CA LEU A 175 -16.59 3.39 3.32
C LEU A 175 -17.89 2.80 3.86
N LEU A 176 -17.81 1.66 4.52
CA LEU A 176 -18.95 0.90 4.98
C LEU A 176 -18.85 0.69 6.49
N ALA A 177 -19.95 0.82 7.21
CA ALA A 177 -20.06 0.38 8.58
C ALA A 177 -20.95 -0.86 8.69
N LEU A 178 -20.37 -1.95 9.14
CA LEU A 178 -21.09 -3.17 9.46
C LEU A 178 -21.31 -3.24 10.97
N ASP A 179 -22.46 -3.74 11.39
CA ASP A 179 -22.71 -4.06 12.80
C ASP A 179 -21.70 -5.11 13.28
N LYS A 180 -20.99 -4.83 14.35
CA LYS A 180 -19.91 -5.69 14.86
C LYS A 180 -20.39 -7.10 15.21
N ASN A 181 -21.64 -7.27 15.66
CA ASN A 181 -22.15 -8.55 16.15
C ASN A 181 -22.84 -9.37 15.05
N SER A 182 -23.38 -8.72 14.03
CA SER A 182 -24.19 -9.39 12.98
C SER A 182 -23.62 -9.28 11.58
N GLY A 183 -22.69 -8.35 11.32
CA GLY A 183 -22.19 -8.06 9.98
C GLY A 183 -23.19 -7.32 9.10
N GLU A 184 -24.34 -6.86 9.65
CA GLU A 184 -25.34 -6.11 8.90
C GLU A 184 -24.83 -4.72 8.54
N LEU A 185 -25.02 -4.30 7.27
CA LEU A 185 -24.69 -2.95 6.81
C LEU A 185 -25.57 -1.91 7.51
N LYS A 186 -24.97 -0.96 8.21
CA LYS A 186 -25.66 0.13 8.90
C LYS A 186 -25.68 1.42 8.08
N TRP A 187 -24.56 1.79 7.52
CA TRP A 187 -24.44 2.94 6.62
C TRP A 187 -23.29 2.75 5.63
N SER A 188 -23.32 3.52 4.56
CA SER A 188 -22.25 3.56 3.57
C SER A 188 -22.03 4.99 3.07
N TYR A 189 -20.79 5.28 2.71
CA TYR A 189 -20.37 6.50 2.03
C TYR A 189 -19.55 6.13 0.81
N ARG A 190 -19.72 6.82 -0.32
CA ARG A 190 -18.94 6.62 -1.54
C ARG A 190 -18.12 7.86 -1.86
N SER A 191 -16.81 7.72 -1.88
CA SER A 191 -15.89 8.74 -2.38
C SER A 191 -15.86 8.72 -3.91
N LYS A 192 -15.70 9.90 -4.50
CA LYS A 192 -15.46 10.02 -5.93
C LYS A 192 -14.00 9.70 -6.22
N LEU A 193 -13.76 8.58 -6.88
CA LEU A 193 -12.44 8.19 -7.34
C LEU A 193 -12.06 8.84 -8.68
N PRO A 194 -10.77 9.08 -8.97
CA PRO A 194 -10.29 9.38 -10.30
C PRO A 194 -10.48 8.19 -11.25
N ASN A 195 -10.37 8.43 -12.56
CA ASN A 195 -10.55 7.37 -13.57
C ASN A 195 -9.46 6.30 -13.50
N LEU A 196 -8.29 6.65 -13.03
CA LEU A 196 -7.16 5.74 -12.81
C LEU A 196 -6.71 5.87 -11.36
N THR A 197 -6.67 4.77 -10.63
CA THR A 197 -6.17 4.68 -9.25
C THR A 197 -5.21 3.51 -9.16
N ILE A 198 -4.19 3.66 -8.33
CA ILE A 198 -3.45 2.51 -7.80
C ILE A 198 -4.34 1.91 -6.72
N ARG A 199 -4.35 0.58 -6.58
CA ARG A 199 -5.17 -0.10 -5.58
C ARG A 199 -4.65 0.20 -4.17
N GLY A 200 -5.17 1.25 -3.55
CA GLY A 200 -4.76 1.70 -2.22
C GLY A 200 -5.16 0.74 -1.11
N SER A 201 -4.24 0.49 -0.19
CA SER A 201 -4.42 -0.41 0.96
C SER A 201 -4.51 0.32 2.31
N SER A 202 -4.76 1.62 2.32
CA SER A 202 -4.93 2.43 3.53
C SER A 202 -6.11 1.96 4.38
N SER A 203 -5.84 1.62 5.64
CA SER A 203 -6.88 1.25 6.62
C SER A 203 -7.57 2.49 7.19
N PRO A 204 -8.89 2.43 7.43
CA PRO A 204 -9.57 3.44 8.24
C PRO A 204 -9.06 3.41 9.69
N VAL A 205 -9.15 4.54 10.38
CA VAL A 205 -8.75 4.68 11.78
C VAL A 205 -9.90 5.32 12.56
N ILE A 206 -10.23 4.78 13.73
CA ILE A 206 -11.30 5.28 14.60
C ILE A 206 -10.67 5.91 15.84
N VAL A 207 -10.95 7.19 16.09
CA VAL A 207 -10.54 7.94 17.27
C VAL A 207 -11.69 8.85 17.71
N ASP A 208 -12.04 8.81 19.00
CA ASP A 208 -13.02 9.68 19.62
C ASP A 208 -14.35 9.81 18.86
N GLY A 209 -14.89 8.68 18.37
CA GLY A 209 -16.16 8.63 17.62
C GLY A 209 -16.10 9.21 16.21
N GLN A 210 -14.90 9.41 15.69
CA GLN A 210 -14.68 9.82 14.32
C GLN A 210 -13.86 8.77 13.56
N ILE A 211 -14.09 8.71 12.24
CA ILE A 211 -13.36 7.85 11.33
C ILE A 211 -12.47 8.73 10.44
N PHE A 212 -11.21 8.38 10.34
CA PHE A 212 -10.20 9.00 9.49
C PHE A 212 -9.83 8.02 8.38
N VAL A 213 -9.92 8.47 7.12
CA VAL A 213 -9.67 7.60 5.95
C VAL A 213 -8.91 8.37 4.89
N SER A 214 -7.81 7.82 4.42
CA SER A 214 -7.13 8.27 3.21
C SER A 214 -7.77 7.58 2.00
N PHE A 215 -8.23 8.36 1.03
CA PHE A 215 -8.81 7.84 -0.22
C PHE A 215 -7.83 7.98 -1.37
N ASP A 216 -7.97 7.10 -2.36
CA ASP A 216 -7.10 7.03 -3.54
C ASP A 216 -7.26 8.25 -4.49
N ASN A 217 -8.11 9.20 -4.14
CA ASN A 217 -8.19 10.52 -4.77
C ASN A 217 -7.29 11.57 -4.10
N GLY A 218 -6.37 11.17 -3.21
CA GLY A 218 -5.47 12.05 -2.49
C GLY A 218 -6.11 12.91 -1.42
N ARG A 219 -7.22 12.47 -0.85
CA ARG A 219 -7.92 13.21 0.21
C ARG A 219 -8.05 12.39 1.49
N LEU A 220 -7.81 13.07 2.60
CA LEU A 220 -8.21 12.61 3.93
C LEU A 220 -9.68 12.97 4.14
N GLY A 221 -10.52 11.98 4.40
CA GLY A 221 -11.90 12.17 4.83
C GLY A 221 -12.04 11.95 6.32
N VAL A 222 -12.86 12.76 6.98
CA VAL A 222 -13.22 12.60 8.40
C VAL A 222 -14.72 12.50 8.52
N PHE A 223 -15.19 11.43 9.17
CA PHE A 223 -16.60 11.07 9.26
C PHE A 223 -17.04 10.85 10.70
N GLU A 224 -18.30 11.08 10.97
CA GLU A 224 -18.95 10.68 12.22
C GLU A 224 -19.12 9.14 12.22
N LEU A 225 -18.71 8.47 13.29
CA LEU A 225 -18.73 7.01 13.37
C LEU A 225 -20.14 6.42 13.29
N ASP A 226 -21.10 7.01 14.02
CA ASP A 226 -22.44 6.45 14.15
C ASP A 226 -23.29 6.60 12.87
N SER A 227 -23.04 7.63 12.05
CA SER A 227 -23.88 7.96 10.89
C SER A 227 -23.16 7.87 9.55
N GLY A 228 -21.83 7.88 9.54
CA GLY A 228 -21.05 8.04 8.31
C GLY A 228 -21.14 9.43 7.69
N PHE A 229 -21.66 10.42 8.43
CA PHE A 229 -21.77 11.79 7.94
C PHE A 229 -20.38 12.42 7.79
N PRO A 230 -20.03 13.02 6.63
CA PRO A 230 -18.75 13.66 6.44
C PRO A 230 -18.65 14.95 7.26
N ILE A 231 -17.67 15.02 8.15
CA ILE A 231 -17.41 16.19 9.03
C ILE A 231 -16.56 17.22 8.28
N TRP A 232 -15.50 16.78 7.63
CA TRP A 232 -14.65 17.56 6.72
C TRP A 232 -13.73 16.64 5.92
N ASP A 233 -13.08 17.23 4.92
CA ASP A 233 -12.03 16.57 4.16
C ASP A 233 -10.86 17.53 3.88
N GLY A 234 -9.67 16.98 3.71
CA GLY A 234 -8.44 17.72 3.43
C GLY A 234 -7.64 17.07 2.29
N ALA A 235 -6.98 17.89 1.47
CA ALA A 235 -6.08 17.36 0.45
C ALA A 235 -4.79 16.89 1.09
N ILE A 236 -4.43 15.62 0.88
CA ILE A 236 -3.15 15.02 1.25
C ILE A 236 -2.14 15.29 0.14
N SER A 237 -2.59 15.12 -1.10
CA SER A 237 -1.79 15.34 -2.29
C SER A 237 -2.66 15.92 -3.40
N TYR A 238 -2.02 16.56 -4.36
CA TYR A 238 -2.66 17.06 -5.57
C TYR A 238 -2.09 16.31 -6.75
N ALA A 239 -2.97 15.82 -7.61
CA ALA A 239 -2.56 15.30 -8.90
C ALA A 239 -1.73 16.36 -9.64
N SER A 240 -0.47 16.06 -9.91
CA SER A 240 0.44 16.97 -10.59
C SER A 240 1.20 16.18 -11.65
N GLY A 241 1.29 16.74 -12.88
CA GLY A 241 1.99 16.12 -13.99
C GLY A 241 1.21 16.24 -15.28
N PRO A 242 1.89 16.24 -16.45
CA PRO A 242 1.27 16.38 -17.76
C PRO A 242 0.59 15.11 -18.27
N SER A 243 0.83 13.96 -17.66
CA SER A 243 0.21 12.67 -18.03
C SER A 243 -0.67 12.11 -16.92
N GLU A 244 -1.61 11.21 -17.27
CA GLU A 244 -2.45 10.52 -16.29
C GLU A 244 -1.63 9.67 -15.32
N LEU A 245 -0.49 9.11 -15.75
CA LEU A 245 0.42 8.34 -14.90
C LEU A 245 1.16 9.23 -13.89
N GLU A 246 1.64 10.39 -14.31
CA GLU A 246 2.31 11.35 -13.41
C GLU A 246 1.34 12.04 -12.46
N SER A 247 0.06 12.03 -12.77
CA SER A 247 -1.02 12.56 -11.91
C SER A 247 -1.64 11.52 -10.99
N LEU A 248 -1.13 10.29 -10.98
CA LEU A 248 -1.58 9.26 -10.03
C LEU A 248 -1.23 9.68 -8.61
N VAL A 249 -2.24 9.67 -7.78
CA VAL A 249 -2.10 9.88 -6.34
C VAL A 249 -2.39 8.55 -5.66
N ASP A 250 -1.45 8.08 -4.88
CA ASP A 250 -1.61 6.86 -4.09
C ASP A 250 -1.62 7.20 -2.60
N SER A 251 -2.61 6.66 -1.89
CA SER A 251 -2.81 6.90 -0.46
C SER A 251 -2.81 5.57 0.31
N ASP A 252 -1.75 4.78 0.15
CA ASP A 252 -1.59 3.49 0.85
C ASP A 252 -1.36 3.64 2.35
N SER A 253 -0.84 4.78 2.77
CA SER A 253 -0.60 5.08 4.17
C SER A 253 -1.90 5.30 4.93
N SER A 254 -2.08 4.55 6.01
CA SER A 254 -3.17 4.82 6.96
C SER A 254 -2.89 6.10 7.76
N PRO A 255 -3.90 6.94 8.01
CA PRO A 255 -3.72 8.13 8.82
C PRO A 255 -3.38 7.76 10.28
N VAL A 256 -2.53 8.55 10.91
CA VAL A 256 -2.21 8.44 12.35
C VAL A 256 -2.78 9.64 13.06
N VAL A 257 -3.53 9.40 14.13
CA VAL A 257 -4.21 10.46 14.89
C VAL A 257 -3.64 10.51 16.31
N GLU A 258 -3.03 11.63 16.68
CA GLU A 258 -2.47 11.82 18.00
C GLU A 258 -2.49 13.29 18.39
N GLY A 259 -2.90 13.60 19.65
CA GLY A 259 -2.84 14.94 20.22
C GLY A 259 -3.67 16.01 19.48
N GLY A 260 -4.78 15.61 18.83
CA GLY A 260 -5.60 16.53 18.03
C GLY A 260 -5.05 16.82 16.63
N LEU A 261 -4.02 16.11 16.22
CA LEU A 261 -3.40 16.20 14.91
C LEU A 261 -3.61 14.89 14.13
N VAL A 262 -3.69 15.00 12.80
CA VAL A 262 -3.70 13.85 11.87
C VAL A 262 -2.47 13.92 10.98
N TYR A 263 -1.73 12.85 10.96
CA TYR A 263 -0.52 12.67 10.16
C TYR A 263 -0.84 11.73 9.00
N THR A 264 -0.52 12.17 7.79
CA THR A 264 -0.74 11.37 6.57
C THR A 264 0.50 11.44 5.70
N ALA A 265 0.84 10.33 5.07
CA ALA A 265 1.88 10.27 4.06
C ALA A 265 1.32 9.65 2.79
N ASN A 266 1.96 9.87 1.66
CA ASN A 266 1.62 9.21 0.42
C ASN A 266 2.86 9.04 -0.47
N TYR A 267 2.78 8.08 -1.36
CA TYR A 267 3.81 7.84 -2.36
C TYR A 267 3.83 8.99 -3.37
N GLN A 268 5.02 9.42 -3.78
CA GLN A 268 5.27 10.56 -4.69
C GLN A 268 4.57 11.86 -4.25
N GLY A 269 4.46 12.08 -2.95
CA GLY A 269 3.72 13.20 -2.43
C GLY A 269 4.35 13.88 -1.23
N ASN A 270 3.58 14.00 -0.16
CA ASN A 270 3.97 14.74 1.02
C ASN A 270 3.62 14.00 2.30
N LEU A 271 4.39 14.28 3.34
CA LEU A 271 3.97 14.08 4.71
C LEU A 271 3.22 15.33 5.16
N ASN A 272 1.95 15.18 5.53
CA ASN A 272 1.08 16.27 5.94
C ASN A 272 0.64 16.11 7.39
N ILE A 273 0.53 17.23 8.09
CA ILE A 273 -0.07 17.31 9.43
C ILE A 273 -1.29 18.22 9.35
N PHE A 274 -2.45 17.70 9.74
CA PHE A 274 -3.70 18.44 9.83
C PHE A 274 -4.05 18.69 11.29
N ASP A 275 -4.51 19.90 11.59
CA ASP A 275 -5.09 20.26 12.89
C ASP A 275 -6.60 20.01 12.85
N LEU A 276 -7.10 19.14 13.74
CA LEU A 276 -8.50 18.75 13.79
C LEU A 276 -9.43 19.88 14.20
N ALA A 277 -8.98 20.78 15.09
CA ALA A 277 -9.78 21.91 15.52
C ALA A 277 -9.87 22.98 14.43
N GLN A 278 -8.78 23.22 13.71
CA GLN A 278 -8.72 24.20 12.62
C GLN A 278 -9.21 23.63 11.28
N LYS A 279 -9.33 22.30 11.16
CA LYS A 279 -9.75 21.59 9.95
C LYS A 279 -8.93 21.96 8.71
N ARG A 280 -7.61 22.08 8.88
CA ARG A 280 -6.67 22.44 7.80
C ARG A 280 -5.30 21.85 8.03
N SER A 281 -4.52 21.73 6.95
CA SER A 281 -3.10 21.40 7.05
C SER A 281 -2.36 22.54 7.76
N VAL A 282 -1.52 22.18 8.73
CA VAL A 282 -0.69 23.11 9.50
C VAL A 282 0.79 22.92 9.19
N TRP A 283 1.17 21.80 8.60
CA TRP A 283 2.53 21.52 8.20
C TRP A 283 2.59 20.49 7.07
N THR A 284 3.57 20.65 6.19
CA THR A 284 3.79 19.76 5.05
C THR A 284 5.29 19.66 4.79
N SER A 285 5.76 18.47 4.48
CA SER A 285 7.14 18.20 4.04
C SER A 285 7.13 17.25 2.86
N GLU A 286 8.00 17.48 1.87
CA GLU A 286 8.23 16.53 0.79
C GLU A 286 8.71 15.20 1.37
N SER A 287 8.02 14.13 1.00
CA SER A 287 8.25 12.79 1.48
C SER A 287 7.51 11.81 0.58
N SER A 288 8.16 10.75 0.17
CA SER A 288 7.53 9.67 -0.59
C SER A 288 7.52 8.41 0.26
N SER A 289 6.35 7.92 0.63
CA SER A 289 6.24 6.77 1.51
C SER A 289 5.00 5.94 1.22
N PHE A 290 5.17 4.63 1.23
CA PHE A 290 4.08 3.65 1.23
C PHE A 290 3.59 3.31 2.65
N PHE A 291 4.36 3.72 3.67
CA PHE A 291 4.10 3.35 5.05
C PHE A 291 3.44 4.48 5.83
N SER A 292 2.64 4.09 6.81
CA SER A 292 2.06 5.04 7.76
C SER A 292 3.15 5.70 8.62
N PRO A 293 3.03 6.99 8.95
CA PRO A 293 3.90 7.63 9.90
C PRO A 293 3.84 6.93 11.27
N ILE A 294 4.91 7.01 12.03
CA ILE A 294 4.98 6.47 13.39
C ILE A 294 5.33 7.62 14.34
N ILE A 295 4.59 7.73 15.43
CA ILE A 295 4.86 8.72 16.48
C ILE A 295 5.30 7.99 17.74
N ILE A 296 6.50 8.28 18.20
CA ILE A 296 7.08 7.68 19.41
C ILE A 296 7.67 8.78 20.27
N LYS A 297 7.12 8.97 21.46
CA LYS A 297 7.61 9.96 22.43
C LYS A 297 7.80 11.36 21.85
N GLY A 298 6.87 11.80 21.00
CA GLY A 298 6.90 13.11 20.37
C GLY A 298 7.83 13.23 19.16
N VAL A 299 8.46 12.16 18.75
CA VAL A 299 9.23 12.07 17.49
C VAL A 299 8.34 11.43 16.42
N LEU A 300 8.14 12.15 15.34
CA LEU A 300 7.51 11.64 14.13
C LEU A 300 8.58 10.96 13.26
N ALA A 301 8.37 9.73 12.88
CA ALA A 301 9.25 8.97 12.00
C ALA A 301 8.48 8.44 10.79
N ILE A 302 9.15 8.40 9.65
CA ILE A 302 8.60 7.85 8.41
C ILE A 302 9.68 7.07 7.66
N ILE A 303 9.28 5.99 7.02
CA ILE A 303 10.14 5.22 6.12
C ILE A 303 9.88 5.73 4.70
N GLU A 304 10.87 6.29 4.06
CA GLU A 304 10.81 6.79 2.69
C GLU A 304 10.80 5.65 1.67
N ALA A 305 10.40 5.91 0.43
CA ALA A 305 10.38 4.93 -0.66
C ALA A 305 11.79 4.36 -0.95
N ASP A 306 12.85 5.14 -0.73
CA ASP A 306 14.25 4.72 -0.84
C ASP A 306 14.74 3.91 0.39
N SER A 307 13.83 3.45 1.26
CA SER A 307 14.10 2.72 2.50
C SER A 307 14.90 3.51 3.56
N SER A 308 15.09 4.81 3.40
CA SER A 308 15.64 5.67 4.44
C SER A 308 14.59 6.00 5.51
N ILE A 309 15.03 6.31 6.71
CA ILE A 309 14.17 6.74 7.81
C ILE A 309 14.39 8.23 8.05
N LYS A 310 13.34 9.03 7.87
CA LYS A 310 13.32 10.43 8.30
C LYS A 310 12.64 10.57 9.64
N THR A 311 13.17 11.46 10.49
CA THR A 311 12.58 11.79 11.78
C THR A 311 12.42 13.30 11.93
N PHE A 312 11.35 13.70 12.61
CA PHE A 312 11.01 15.09 12.89
C PHE A 312 10.69 15.21 14.38
N SER A 313 11.17 16.30 15.02
CA SER A 313 11.00 16.58 16.46
C SER A 313 10.25 17.88 16.67
#